data_8e4dac596fe9a7f6d93cbdacbc041b48
#
_entry.id   8e4dac596fe9a7f6d93cbdacbc041b48
#
_cell.length_a   1.000
_cell.length_b   1.000
_cell.length_c   1.000
_cell.angle_alpha   90.00
_cell.angle_beta   90.00
_cell.angle_gamma   90.00
#
_symmetry.space_group_name_H-M   'P 1'
#
loop_
_entity.id
_entity.type
_entity.pdbx_description
1 polymer ?
#
loop_
_entity_poly.entity_id
_entity_poly.type
_entity_poly.pdbx_seq_one_letter_code
_entity_poly.pdbx_strand_id
1 'polypeptide(L)'
;MNQSLIILFLVLSLNSFSQESSIRTKSILFDYTFQIPFGDLDERFGNNSSMGLTYLINKDDLLYGIDGNFMFGNNIKNDSLLESISTSDGYLINASGELDNVLLYQRGFSSHLLIGRSFRFNDNNETGIYTYAGLGFIQHKIRIESDRTNLPQINEEYIQGYDMLTQGLSSKLCVKYMYFDKKTSIKFYIGTEIIYALTKNHRDYNFSLMTPYDTNLRKDNLLGMKLGVIIPINRNNEGKFYYK
;
A
#
# COMPACT_ATOMS: atom_id res chain seq x y z
N MET A 1 -40.46 4.82 0.72
CA MET A 1 -39.67 5.77 -0.06
C MET A 1 -38.53 4.98 -0.69
N ASN A 2 -38.58 4.78 -2.00
CA ASN A 2 -37.74 3.79 -2.69
C ASN A 2 -36.24 4.16 -2.61
N GLN A 3 -35.41 3.18 -2.23
CA GLN A 3 -33.94 3.33 -2.15
C GLN A 3 -33.33 3.87 -3.46
N SER A 4 -33.92 3.55 -4.60
CA SER A 4 -33.53 4.08 -5.93
C SER A 4 -33.70 5.60 -6.06
N LEU A 5 -34.65 6.21 -5.34
CA LEU A 5 -34.86 7.67 -5.37
C LEU A 5 -33.79 8.42 -4.57
N ILE A 6 -33.26 7.82 -3.50
CA ILE A 6 -32.18 8.39 -2.65
C ILE A 6 -30.87 8.38 -3.43
N ILE A 7 -30.59 7.31 -4.16
CA ILE A 7 -29.40 7.20 -5.01
C ILE A 7 -29.44 8.22 -6.16
N LEU A 8 -30.61 8.41 -6.78
CA LEU A 8 -30.79 9.39 -7.84
C LEU A 8 -30.62 10.84 -7.31
N PHE A 9 -31.10 11.14 -6.09
CA PHE A 9 -30.90 12.47 -5.47
C PHE A 9 -29.45 12.73 -5.10
N LEU A 10 -28.69 11.72 -4.67
CA LEU A 10 -27.25 11.81 -4.40
C LEU A 10 -26.43 12.06 -5.67
N VAL A 11 -26.81 11.48 -6.80
CA VAL A 11 -26.16 11.70 -8.09
C VAL A 11 -26.48 13.07 -8.69
N LEU A 12 -27.69 13.60 -8.48
CA LEU A 12 -28.11 14.92 -8.99
C LEU A 12 -27.52 16.09 -8.19
N SER A 13 -27.16 15.89 -6.91
CA SER A 13 -26.54 16.95 -6.10
C SER A 13 -25.06 17.23 -6.46
N LEU A 14 -24.46 16.45 -7.34
CA LEU A 14 -23.07 16.62 -7.77
C LEU A 14 -22.88 17.63 -8.93
N ASN A 15 -23.96 18.18 -9.50
CA ASN A 15 -23.88 19.01 -10.71
C ASN A 15 -23.98 20.53 -10.49
N SER A 16 -23.85 21.04 -9.28
CA SER A 16 -23.95 22.49 -9.02
C SER A 16 -22.59 23.07 -8.63
N PHE A 17 -21.64 23.12 -9.58
CA PHE A 17 -20.40 23.88 -9.40
C PHE A 17 -20.21 24.87 -10.54
N SER A 18 -20.35 26.15 -10.17
CA SER A 18 -20.03 27.35 -10.93
C SER A 18 -18.58 27.34 -11.43
N GLN A 19 -18.38 27.77 -12.65
CA GLN A 19 -17.08 27.95 -13.28
C GLN A 19 -16.38 29.20 -12.73
N GLU A 20 -15.57 29.04 -11.69
CA GLU A 20 -14.45 29.93 -11.40
C GLU A 20 -13.14 29.23 -11.76
N SER A 21 -12.13 30.00 -12.16
CA SER A 21 -10.84 29.51 -12.63
C SER A 21 -10.18 28.59 -11.61
N SER A 22 -10.32 27.29 -11.81
CA SER A 22 -9.85 26.26 -10.86
C SER A 22 -8.34 26.17 -10.88
N ILE A 23 -7.71 26.50 -9.76
CA ILE A 23 -6.29 26.24 -9.56
C ILE A 23 -6.11 24.73 -9.49
N ARG A 24 -5.49 24.15 -10.52
CA ARG A 24 -5.11 22.73 -10.53
C ARG A 24 -3.67 22.60 -10.05
N THR A 25 -3.48 22.05 -8.87
CA THR A 25 -2.16 21.62 -8.44
C THR A 25 -2.02 20.12 -8.65
N LYS A 26 -0.87 19.71 -9.22
CA LYS A 26 -0.49 18.32 -9.40
C LYS A 26 0.73 18.07 -8.54
N SER A 27 0.76 16.96 -7.84
CA SER A 27 1.86 16.61 -6.94
C SER A 27 2.20 15.14 -7.02
N ILE A 28 3.48 14.82 -6.92
CA ILE A 28 3.98 13.48 -6.64
C ILE A 28 4.38 13.44 -5.17
N LEU A 29 3.90 12.44 -4.46
CA LEU A 29 4.19 12.22 -3.05
C LEU A 29 4.99 10.93 -2.93
N PHE A 30 6.11 10.97 -2.21
CA PHE A 30 6.87 9.81 -1.81
C PHE A 30 6.73 9.62 -0.32
N ASP A 31 6.44 8.41 0.13
CA ASP A 31 6.26 8.12 1.54
C ASP A 31 6.95 6.85 2.01
N TYR A 32 7.23 6.88 3.30
CA TYR A 32 7.50 5.72 4.12
C TYR A 32 6.34 5.56 5.12
N THR A 33 5.83 4.34 5.24
CA THR A 33 4.73 4.02 6.14
C THR A 33 5.15 2.89 7.06
N PHE A 34 5.04 3.08 8.36
CA PHE A 34 5.07 2.00 9.34
C PHE A 34 3.66 1.42 9.47
N GLN A 35 3.51 0.11 9.36
CA GLN A 35 2.22 -0.56 9.30
C GLN A 35 2.08 -1.61 10.41
N ILE A 36 0.91 -1.62 11.03
CA ILE A 36 0.49 -2.60 12.04
C ILE A 36 -0.63 -3.42 11.41
N PRO A 37 -0.42 -4.71 11.16
CA PRO A 37 -1.47 -5.59 10.66
C PRO A 37 -2.49 -5.89 11.76
N PHE A 38 -3.73 -6.13 11.34
CA PHE A 38 -4.79 -6.63 12.21
C PHE A 38 -5.80 -7.47 11.41
N GLY A 39 -6.69 -8.19 12.11
CA GLY A 39 -7.54 -9.22 11.47
C GLY A 39 -6.70 -10.43 11.08
N ASP A 40 -7.07 -11.08 9.98
CA ASP A 40 -6.45 -12.35 9.57
C ASP A 40 -4.98 -12.16 9.12
N LEU A 41 -4.57 -10.95 8.76
CA LEU A 41 -3.19 -10.64 8.38
C LEU A 41 -2.25 -10.76 9.58
N ASP A 42 -2.70 -10.38 10.79
CA ASP A 42 -1.90 -10.43 12.02
C ASP A 42 -1.58 -11.86 12.47
N GLU A 43 -2.32 -12.85 12.01
CA GLU A 43 -2.02 -14.27 12.28
C GLU A 43 -0.70 -14.72 11.62
N ARG A 44 -0.35 -14.11 10.49
CA ARG A 44 0.79 -14.51 9.66
C ARG A 44 1.98 -13.55 9.72
N PHE A 45 1.70 -12.27 9.91
CA PHE A 45 2.70 -11.20 9.83
C PHE A 45 2.59 -10.28 11.04
N GLY A 46 3.74 -9.85 11.57
CA GLY A 46 3.80 -8.75 12.51
C GLY A 46 3.96 -7.40 11.80
N ASN A 47 4.41 -6.40 12.56
CA ASN A 47 4.61 -5.06 12.02
C ASN A 47 5.54 -5.08 10.81
N ASN A 48 5.19 -4.27 9.84
CA ASN A 48 5.94 -4.13 8.59
C ASN A 48 6.06 -2.66 8.18
N SER A 49 6.69 -2.43 7.05
CA SER A 49 6.84 -1.09 6.47
C SER A 49 6.46 -1.11 5.00
N SER A 50 6.11 0.06 4.47
CA SER A 50 5.95 0.22 3.03
C SER A 50 6.56 1.52 2.53
N MET A 51 6.98 1.51 1.26
CA MET A 51 7.35 2.69 0.49
C MET A 51 6.29 2.95 -0.56
N GLY A 52 5.82 4.18 -0.62
CA GLY A 52 4.71 4.58 -1.48
C GLY A 52 5.05 5.71 -2.43
N LEU A 53 4.38 5.67 -3.56
CA LEU A 53 4.32 6.72 -4.55
C LEU A 53 2.86 7.07 -4.81
N THR A 54 2.49 8.35 -4.64
CA THR A 54 1.14 8.83 -4.93
C THR A 54 1.21 9.95 -5.96
N TYR A 55 0.44 9.84 -7.04
CA TYR A 55 0.14 10.97 -7.92
C TYR A 55 -1.20 11.56 -7.52
N LEU A 56 -1.20 12.85 -7.16
CA LEU A 56 -2.37 13.55 -6.63
C LEU A 56 -2.67 14.82 -7.43
N ILE A 57 -3.92 14.99 -7.80
CA ILE A 57 -4.46 16.20 -8.44
C ILE A 57 -5.42 16.85 -7.45
N ASN A 58 -5.20 18.12 -7.13
CA ASN A 58 -6.13 18.95 -6.38
C ASN A 58 -6.80 19.93 -7.34
N LYS A 59 -8.13 19.86 -7.44
CA LYS A 59 -8.97 20.77 -8.22
C LYS A 59 -10.11 21.25 -7.35
N ASP A 60 -10.11 22.55 -7.01
CA ASP A 60 -11.17 23.17 -6.20
C ASP A 60 -11.42 22.41 -4.88
N ASP A 61 -10.32 22.09 -4.18
CA ASP A 61 -10.29 21.27 -2.96
C ASP A 61 -10.74 19.81 -3.12
N LEU A 62 -11.15 19.39 -4.31
CA LEU A 62 -11.36 17.99 -4.61
C LEU A 62 -10.04 17.30 -5.01
N LEU A 63 -9.81 16.16 -4.42
CA LEU A 63 -8.61 15.35 -4.63
C LEU A 63 -8.93 14.14 -5.49
N TYR A 64 -8.09 13.91 -6.48
CA TYR A 64 -8.11 12.71 -7.33
C TYR A 64 -6.69 12.19 -7.43
N GLY A 65 -6.53 10.89 -7.39
CA GLY A 65 -5.19 10.35 -7.48
C GLY A 65 -5.13 8.84 -7.66
N ILE A 66 -3.90 8.39 -7.75
CA ILE A 66 -3.55 6.96 -7.73
C ILE A 66 -2.34 6.78 -6.85
N ASP A 67 -2.33 5.75 -6.05
CA ASP A 67 -1.14 5.35 -5.32
C ASP A 67 -0.65 3.95 -5.72
N GLY A 68 0.63 3.72 -5.44
CA GLY A 68 1.27 2.41 -5.47
C GLY A 68 2.20 2.30 -4.28
N ASN A 69 2.10 1.20 -3.53
CA ASN A 69 2.88 1.00 -2.32
C ASN A 69 3.54 -0.39 -2.37
N PHE A 70 4.83 -0.45 -2.08
CA PHE A 70 5.58 -1.68 -1.91
C PHE A 70 5.77 -1.96 -0.43
N MET A 71 5.27 -3.11 0.03
CA MET A 71 5.29 -3.56 1.43
C MET A 71 6.46 -4.50 1.65
N PHE A 72 7.13 -4.36 2.79
CA PHE A 72 8.25 -5.21 3.19
C PHE A 72 8.34 -5.32 4.71
N GLY A 73 8.83 -6.47 5.18
CA GLY A 73 9.02 -6.76 6.61
C GLY A 73 9.76 -8.07 6.79
N ASN A 74 10.24 -8.30 7.99
CA ASN A 74 10.90 -9.55 8.40
C ASN A 74 10.22 -10.20 9.61
N ASN A 75 9.09 -9.67 10.04
CA ASN A 75 8.34 -10.21 11.17
C ASN A 75 7.27 -11.19 10.65
N ILE A 76 7.69 -12.44 10.47
CA ILE A 76 6.84 -13.54 10.07
C ILE A 76 6.46 -14.32 11.33
N LYS A 77 5.18 -14.52 11.58
CA LYS A 77 4.66 -15.24 12.77
C LYS A 77 4.49 -16.74 12.55
N ASN A 78 4.76 -17.23 11.35
CA ASN A 78 4.64 -18.65 11.03
C ASN A 78 6.02 -19.34 11.12
N ASP A 79 6.45 -19.62 12.35
CA ASP A 79 7.76 -20.23 12.64
C ASP A 79 7.88 -21.66 12.10
N SER A 80 6.74 -22.36 11.89
CA SER A 80 6.72 -23.74 11.40
C SER A 80 6.64 -23.87 9.87
N LEU A 81 6.75 -22.78 9.12
CA LEU A 81 6.55 -22.78 7.67
C LEU A 81 7.45 -23.78 6.94
N LEU A 82 8.70 -23.91 7.33
CA LEU A 82 9.69 -24.79 6.71
C LEU A 82 10.09 -25.99 7.62
N GLU A 83 9.38 -26.22 8.72
CA GLU A 83 9.72 -27.26 9.71
C GLU A 83 9.82 -28.65 9.07
N SER A 84 8.93 -28.98 8.13
CA SER A 84 8.91 -30.29 7.46
C SER A 84 10.14 -30.57 6.59
N ILE A 85 10.92 -29.55 6.22
CA ILE A 85 12.11 -29.67 5.36
C ILE A 85 13.38 -29.16 6.03
N SER A 86 13.28 -28.71 7.29
CA SER A 86 14.40 -28.20 8.09
C SER A 86 14.95 -29.27 9.01
N THR A 87 16.20 -29.09 9.43
CA THR A 87 16.81 -29.84 10.55
C THR A 87 16.18 -29.42 11.88
N SER A 88 16.46 -30.15 12.95
CA SER A 88 16.05 -29.80 14.33
C SER A 88 16.49 -28.40 14.77
N ASP A 89 17.55 -27.88 14.17
CA ASP A 89 18.12 -26.57 14.47
C ASP A 89 17.64 -25.49 13.50
N GLY A 90 16.67 -25.80 12.58
CA GLY A 90 16.04 -24.85 11.67
C GLY A 90 16.82 -24.57 10.39
N TYR A 91 17.90 -25.31 10.09
CA TYR A 91 18.65 -25.15 8.85
C TYR A 91 18.10 -26.05 7.73
N LEU A 92 18.27 -25.62 6.48
CA LEU A 92 18.08 -26.47 5.30
C LEU A 92 19.41 -27.10 4.87
N ILE A 93 19.34 -28.27 4.23
CA ILE A 93 20.51 -28.92 3.65
C ILE A 93 20.54 -28.63 2.15
N ASN A 94 21.62 -27.99 1.67
CA ASN A 94 21.80 -27.70 0.26
C ASN A 94 22.20 -28.94 -0.56
N ALA A 95 22.29 -28.81 -1.89
CA ALA A 95 22.66 -29.90 -2.79
C ALA A 95 24.09 -30.45 -2.54
N SER A 96 24.95 -29.70 -1.85
CA SER A 96 26.30 -30.12 -1.48
C SER A 96 26.37 -30.81 -0.10
N GLY A 97 25.23 -30.94 0.60
CA GLY A 97 25.16 -31.52 1.95
C GLY A 97 25.55 -30.55 3.05
N GLU A 98 25.64 -29.24 2.79
CA GLU A 98 25.96 -28.22 3.77
C GLU A 98 24.68 -27.60 4.36
N LEU A 99 24.78 -27.15 5.61
CA LEU A 99 23.71 -26.42 6.26
C LEU A 99 23.58 -24.99 5.70
N ASP A 100 22.37 -24.57 5.40
CA ASP A 100 22.05 -23.26 4.89
C ASP A 100 20.99 -22.57 5.74
N ASN A 101 21.20 -21.30 6.04
CA ASN A 101 20.23 -20.48 6.76
C ASN A 101 19.21 -19.88 5.81
N VAL A 102 17.95 -19.89 6.19
CA VAL A 102 16.85 -19.35 5.38
C VAL A 102 16.17 -18.23 6.14
N LEU A 103 16.01 -17.11 5.45
CA LEU A 103 15.35 -15.92 5.97
C LEU A 103 13.98 -15.77 5.33
N LEU A 104 12.99 -15.45 6.15
CA LEU A 104 11.62 -15.23 5.72
C LEU A 104 11.31 -13.74 5.77
N TYR A 105 10.74 -13.21 4.67
CA TYR A 105 10.35 -11.82 4.57
C TYR A 105 8.91 -11.70 4.09
N GLN A 106 8.20 -10.72 4.62
CA GLN A 106 6.97 -10.25 4.00
C GLN A 106 7.31 -9.39 2.79
N ARG A 107 6.63 -9.64 1.68
CA ARG A 107 6.63 -8.76 0.49
C ARG A 107 5.21 -8.59 0.01
N GLY A 108 4.90 -7.38 -0.45
CA GLY A 108 3.57 -7.08 -0.95
C GLY A 108 3.55 -5.83 -1.79
N PHE A 109 2.44 -5.66 -2.47
CA PHE A 109 2.14 -4.47 -3.28
C PHE A 109 0.68 -4.10 -3.10
N SER A 110 0.39 -2.82 -3.06
CA SER A 110 -0.99 -2.32 -3.13
C SER A 110 -1.08 -1.10 -4.03
N SER A 111 -2.22 -0.94 -4.69
CA SER A 111 -2.52 0.22 -5.52
C SER A 111 -3.98 0.60 -5.39
N HIS A 112 -4.26 1.91 -5.28
CA HIS A 112 -5.62 2.42 -5.08
C HIS A 112 -5.87 3.64 -5.96
N LEU A 113 -7.07 3.73 -6.51
CA LEU A 113 -7.62 4.96 -7.05
C LEU A 113 -8.19 5.77 -5.89
N LEU A 114 -7.82 7.05 -5.81
CA LEU A 114 -8.09 7.92 -4.68
C LEU A 114 -9.06 9.02 -5.04
N ILE A 115 -10.01 9.30 -4.14
CA ILE A 115 -10.88 10.46 -4.18
C ILE A 115 -10.98 11.07 -2.79
N GLY A 116 -10.98 12.40 -2.70
CA GLY A 116 -11.00 13.05 -1.39
C GLY A 116 -11.16 14.55 -1.43
N ARG A 117 -10.81 15.17 -0.32
CA ARG A 117 -10.93 16.61 -0.15
C ARG A 117 -9.76 17.19 0.64
N SER A 118 -9.32 18.40 0.25
CA SER A 118 -8.36 19.19 1.01
C SER A 118 -9.08 20.25 1.84
N PHE A 119 -8.58 20.48 3.06
CA PHE A 119 -9.01 21.52 3.99
C PHE A 119 -7.81 22.41 4.27
N ARG A 120 -7.65 23.45 3.44
CA ARG A 120 -6.55 24.39 3.56
C ARG A 120 -6.77 25.34 4.71
N PHE A 121 -5.72 25.70 5.43
CA PHE A 121 -5.82 26.67 6.52
C PHE A 121 -5.80 28.12 6.05
N ASN A 122 -5.31 28.36 4.82
CA ASN A 122 -5.24 29.68 4.22
C ASN A 122 -5.35 29.54 2.69
N ASP A 123 -6.16 30.37 2.06
CA ASP A 123 -6.37 30.37 0.60
C ASP A 123 -5.10 30.62 -0.21
N ASN A 124 -4.12 31.30 0.37
CA ASN A 124 -2.84 31.63 -0.24
C ASN A 124 -1.77 30.53 -0.06
N ASN A 125 -2.09 29.44 0.63
CA ASN A 125 -1.14 28.36 0.92
C ASN A 125 -1.84 27.00 0.85
N GLU A 126 -1.17 26.02 0.25
CA GLU A 126 -1.63 24.62 0.17
C GLU A 126 -1.49 23.84 1.50
N THR A 127 -0.98 24.49 2.56
CA THR A 127 -0.86 23.85 3.89
C THR A 127 -2.23 23.57 4.48
N GLY A 128 -2.47 22.32 4.89
CA GLY A 128 -3.77 21.92 5.42
C GLY A 128 -3.89 20.43 5.68
N ILE A 129 -5.12 20.02 5.95
CA ILE A 129 -5.50 18.62 6.14
C ILE A 129 -6.06 18.07 4.82
N TYR A 130 -5.56 16.92 4.41
CA TYR A 130 -5.94 16.22 3.20
C TYR A 130 -6.53 14.87 3.58
N THR A 131 -7.79 14.64 3.24
CA THR A 131 -8.49 13.39 3.51
C THR A 131 -8.89 12.73 2.20
N TYR A 132 -8.68 11.44 2.07
CA TYR A 132 -9.15 10.71 0.92
C TYR A 132 -9.48 9.26 1.21
N ALA A 133 -10.40 8.73 0.43
CA ALA A 133 -10.74 7.33 0.35
C ALA A 133 -10.16 6.75 -0.94
N GLY A 134 -9.85 5.47 -0.93
CA GLY A 134 -9.35 4.75 -2.09
C GLY A 134 -10.00 3.39 -2.23
N LEU A 135 -10.14 2.95 -3.48
CA LEU A 135 -10.50 1.57 -3.82
C LEU A 135 -9.41 1.00 -4.72
N GLY A 136 -9.03 -0.24 -4.48
CA GLY A 136 -7.94 -0.83 -5.21
C GLY A 136 -7.69 -2.29 -4.89
N PHE A 137 -6.44 -2.64 -4.93
CA PHE A 137 -5.97 -4.00 -4.86
C PHE A 137 -4.77 -4.10 -3.92
N ILE A 138 -4.67 -5.21 -3.21
CA ILE A 138 -3.53 -5.59 -2.39
C ILE A 138 -3.11 -7.02 -2.68
N GLN A 139 -1.82 -7.24 -2.67
CA GLN A 139 -1.19 -8.56 -2.76
C GLN A 139 -0.05 -8.63 -1.75
N HIS A 140 0.10 -9.77 -1.10
CA HIS A 140 1.25 -10.03 -0.23
C HIS A 140 1.59 -11.52 -0.22
N LYS A 141 2.85 -11.81 0.13
CA LYS A 141 3.36 -13.17 0.23
C LYS A 141 4.57 -13.24 1.16
N ILE A 142 4.94 -14.45 1.53
CA ILE A 142 6.22 -14.73 2.18
C ILE A 142 7.27 -14.92 1.10
N ARG A 143 8.34 -14.14 1.15
CA ARG A 143 9.54 -14.34 0.34
C ARG A 143 10.55 -15.12 1.17
N ILE A 144 11.02 -16.21 0.62
CA ILE A 144 12.01 -17.09 1.22
C ILE A 144 13.34 -16.79 0.53
N GLU A 145 14.33 -16.39 1.30
CA GLU A 145 15.69 -16.11 0.83
C GLU A 145 16.68 -17.01 1.55
N SER A 146 17.62 -17.59 0.83
CA SER A 146 18.74 -18.34 1.38
C SER A 146 20.05 -17.61 1.12
N ASP A 147 21.01 -17.79 2.01
CA ASP A 147 22.35 -17.21 1.88
C ASP A 147 23.13 -17.83 0.71
N ARG A 148 22.77 -19.05 0.32
CA ARG A 148 23.45 -19.80 -0.73
C ARG A 148 22.47 -20.19 -1.85
N THR A 149 22.98 -20.22 -3.06
CA THR A 149 22.24 -20.70 -4.22
C THR A 149 22.24 -22.23 -4.26
N ASN A 150 21.10 -22.81 -4.58
CA ASN A 150 20.91 -24.26 -4.82
C ASN A 150 20.34 -25.06 -3.64
N LEU A 151 19.17 -24.61 -3.15
CA LEU A 151 18.31 -25.40 -2.27
C LEU A 151 17.22 -26.10 -3.11
N PRO A 152 17.35 -27.39 -3.40
CA PRO A 152 16.38 -28.13 -4.24
C PRO A 152 14.96 -28.09 -3.67
N GLN A 153 14.82 -28.01 -2.33
CA GLN A 153 13.55 -28.04 -1.61
C GLN A 153 12.72 -26.76 -1.78
N ILE A 154 13.37 -25.65 -2.16
CA ILE A 154 12.73 -24.32 -2.37
C ILE A 154 13.09 -23.71 -3.71
N ASN A 155 13.18 -24.54 -4.76
CA ASN A 155 13.33 -24.05 -6.13
C ASN A 155 12.10 -23.22 -6.56
N GLU A 156 12.14 -22.60 -7.73
CA GLU A 156 11.08 -21.72 -8.22
C GLU A 156 9.68 -22.34 -8.24
N GLU A 157 9.61 -23.66 -8.43
CA GLU A 157 8.35 -24.41 -8.48
C GLU A 157 7.84 -24.74 -7.08
N TYR A 158 8.69 -25.28 -6.21
CA TYR A 158 8.31 -25.69 -4.84
C TYR A 158 8.08 -24.50 -3.91
N ILE A 159 8.74 -23.35 -4.12
CA ILE A 159 8.56 -22.16 -3.28
C ILE A 159 7.09 -21.69 -3.26
N GLN A 160 6.33 -21.97 -4.30
CA GLN A 160 4.91 -21.62 -4.38
C GLN A 160 4.05 -22.35 -3.34
N GLY A 161 4.47 -23.52 -2.89
CA GLY A 161 3.80 -24.28 -1.84
C GLY A 161 4.01 -23.67 -0.43
N TYR A 162 4.98 -22.77 -0.27
CA TYR A 162 5.32 -22.14 1.01
C TYR A 162 5.05 -20.64 1.07
N ASP A 163 4.97 -19.93 -0.09
CA ASP A 163 4.96 -18.45 -0.13
C ASP A 163 3.65 -17.82 0.32
N MET A 164 2.58 -18.60 0.50
CA MET A 164 1.25 -18.14 0.95
C MET A 164 0.75 -16.89 0.20
N LEU A 165 0.93 -16.86 -1.12
CA LEU A 165 0.51 -15.72 -1.94
C LEU A 165 -0.99 -15.46 -1.78
N THR A 166 -1.31 -14.27 -1.28
CA THR A 166 -2.68 -13.83 -1.03
C THR A 166 -2.91 -12.49 -1.71
N GLN A 167 -4.06 -12.33 -2.34
CA GLN A 167 -4.43 -11.09 -3.03
C GLN A 167 -5.94 -10.85 -3.02
N GLY A 168 -6.35 -9.59 -3.20
CA GLY A 168 -7.75 -9.25 -3.29
C GLY A 168 -8.03 -7.75 -3.36
N LEU A 169 -9.31 -7.43 -3.30
CA LEU A 169 -9.77 -6.05 -3.30
C LEU A 169 -9.52 -5.40 -1.96
N SER A 170 -9.17 -4.12 -2.00
CA SER A 170 -8.93 -3.32 -0.80
C SER A 170 -9.55 -1.94 -0.89
N SER A 171 -9.93 -1.42 0.26
CA SER A 171 -10.34 -0.04 0.46
C SER A 171 -9.37 0.65 1.42
N LYS A 172 -9.13 1.93 1.20
CA LYS A 172 -8.20 2.75 1.98
C LYS A 172 -8.89 4.02 2.43
N LEU A 173 -8.65 4.41 3.69
CA LEU A 173 -8.94 5.75 4.20
C LEU A 173 -7.62 6.37 4.67
N CYS A 174 -7.40 7.64 4.35
CA CYS A 174 -6.17 8.31 4.71
C CYS A 174 -6.45 9.76 5.11
N VAL A 175 -5.74 10.20 6.16
CA VAL A 175 -5.73 11.58 6.63
C VAL A 175 -4.28 12.03 6.71
N LYS A 176 -3.94 13.14 6.06
CA LYS A 176 -2.58 13.70 6.03
C LYS A 176 -2.61 15.18 6.40
N TYR A 177 -1.68 15.59 7.21
CA TYR A 177 -1.29 17.01 7.34
C TYR A 177 -0.16 17.26 6.35
N MET A 178 -0.41 18.13 5.36
CA MET A 178 0.57 18.53 4.36
C MET A 178 1.07 19.94 4.64
N TYR A 179 2.39 20.11 4.70
CA TYR A 179 3.05 21.39 4.93
C TYR A 179 3.73 21.88 3.66
N PHE A 180 3.35 23.08 3.23
CA PHE A 180 3.89 23.76 2.05
C PHE A 180 4.54 25.07 2.49
N ASP A 181 5.86 25.14 2.46
CA ASP A 181 6.56 26.40 2.67
C ASP A 181 6.77 27.14 1.34
N LYS A 182 6.52 28.46 1.35
CA LYS A 182 6.75 29.32 0.18
C LYS A 182 8.23 29.64 -0.05
N LYS A 183 9.04 29.58 1.01
CA LYS A 183 10.46 29.97 0.98
C LYS A 183 11.39 28.82 0.68
N THR A 184 11.06 27.63 1.10
CA THR A 184 11.84 26.40 0.93
C THR A 184 11.25 25.48 -0.14
N SER A 185 12.11 24.83 -0.89
CA SER A 185 11.69 23.81 -1.84
C SER A 185 11.17 22.53 -1.17
N ILE A 186 11.39 22.39 0.14
CA ILE A 186 11.03 21.20 0.89
C ILE A 186 9.57 21.29 1.34
N LYS A 187 8.77 20.34 0.91
CA LYS A 187 7.37 20.16 1.29
C LYS A 187 7.22 18.75 1.80
N PHE A 188 6.62 18.61 2.96
CA PHE A 188 6.49 17.31 3.62
C PHE A 188 5.08 17.10 4.17
N TYR A 189 4.79 15.87 4.53
CA TYR A 189 3.55 15.53 5.19
C TYR A 189 3.75 14.42 6.23
N ILE A 190 2.84 14.40 7.17
CA ILE A 190 2.64 13.29 8.11
C ILE A 190 1.17 12.90 8.07
N GLY A 191 0.87 11.63 8.27
CA GLY A 191 -0.50 11.20 8.25
C GLY A 191 -0.69 9.77 8.75
N THR A 192 -1.93 9.35 8.68
CA THR A 192 -2.35 7.99 9.02
C THR A 192 -3.20 7.41 7.91
N GLU A 193 -3.15 6.11 7.75
CA GLU A 193 -4.02 5.38 6.84
C GLU A 193 -4.54 4.11 7.50
N ILE A 194 -5.72 3.69 7.05
CA ILE A 194 -6.25 2.37 7.34
C ILE A 194 -6.62 1.70 6.03
N ILE A 195 -6.23 0.45 5.87
CA ILE A 195 -6.54 -0.38 4.71
C ILE A 195 -7.37 -1.57 5.20
N TYR A 196 -8.53 -1.75 4.58
CA TYR A 196 -9.38 -2.93 4.74
C TYR A 196 -9.34 -3.73 3.44
N ALA A 197 -8.99 -5.00 3.53
CA ALA A 197 -8.86 -5.85 2.37
C ALA A 197 -9.62 -7.17 2.54
N LEU A 198 -10.28 -7.58 1.46
CA LEU A 198 -10.88 -8.90 1.31
C LEU A 198 -10.02 -9.68 0.32
N THR A 199 -9.24 -10.60 0.83
CA THR A 199 -8.23 -11.34 0.07
C THR A 199 -8.55 -12.84 0.01
N LYS A 200 -7.93 -13.52 -0.94
CA LYS A 200 -7.96 -14.98 -1.05
C LYS A 200 -6.56 -15.49 -1.30
N ASN A 201 -6.29 -16.71 -0.85
CA ASN A 201 -5.08 -17.42 -1.24
C ASN A 201 -5.14 -17.75 -2.75
N HIS A 202 -4.01 -17.60 -3.42
CA HIS A 202 -3.83 -17.87 -4.86
C HIS A 202 -2.90 -19.07 -5.14
N ARG A 203 -2.66 -19.90 -4.11
CA ARG A 203 -1.92 -21.14 -4.23
C ARG A 203 -2.85 -22.32 -4.04
N ASP A 204 -2.57 -23.42 -4.75
CA ASP A 204 -3.44 -24.59 -4.71
C ASP A 204 -3.15 -25.48 -3.50
N TYR A 205 -1.88 -25.60 -3.10
CA TYR A 205 -1.46 -26.52 -2.07
C TYR A 205 -0.43 -25.92 -1.10
N ASN A 206 -0.62 -26.16 0.19
CA ASN A 206 0.27 -25.76 1.27
C ASN A 206 1.19 -26.92 1.64
N PHE A 207 2.48 -26.80 1.31
CA PHE A 207 3.45 -27.84 1.62
C PHE A 207 3.83 -27.92 3.09
N SER A 208 3.71 -26.83 3.83
CA SER A 208 3.95 -26.84 5.28
C SER A 208 2.92 -27.69 6.02
N LEU A 209 1.65 -27.60 5.64
CA LEU A 209 0.54 -28.33 6.27
C LEU A 209 0.15 -29.60 5.51
N MET A 210 0.74 -29.86 4.34
CA MET A 210 0.40 -30.98 3.44
C MET A 210 -1.09 -31.06 3.11
N THR A 211 -1.73 -29.89 2.93
CA THR A 211 -3.17 -29.76 2.64
C THR A 211 -3.41 -28.75 1.52
N PRO A 212 -4.51 -28.85 0.78
CA PRO A 212 -4.95 -27.78 -0.10
C PRO A 212 -5.10 -26.46 0.70
N TYR A 213 -4.77 -25.33 0.08
CA TYR A 213 -5.02 -24.03 0.68
C TYR A 213 -6.51 -23.77 0.83
N ASP A 214 -6.88 -23.16 1.95
CA ASP A 214 -8.22 -22.64 2.14
C ASP A 214 -8.47 -21.48 1.16
N THR A 215 -9.60 -21.55 0.45
CA THR A 215 -10.05 -20.53 -0.52
C THR A 215 -11.02 -19.53 0.08
N ASN A 216 -11.25 -19.57 1.41
CA ASN A 216 -12.10 -18.64 2.11
C ASN A 216 -11.60 -17.19 1.99
N LEU A 217 -12.54 -16.25 2.06
CA LEU A 217 -12.21 -14.82 2.12
C LEU A 217 -11.56 -14.51 3.47
N ARG A 218 -10.42 -13.82 3.40
CA ARG A 218 -9.67 -13.31 4.55
C ARG A 218 -9.85 -11.80 4.67
N LYS A 219 -9.82 -11.31 5.89
CA LYS A 219 -9.86 -9.88 6.23
C LYS A 219 -8.45 -9.41 6.59
N ASP A 220 -7.67 -9.11 5.59
CA ASP A 220 -6.27 -8.68 5.75
C ASP A 220 -6.22 -7.14 5.85
N ASN A 221 -6.06 -6.64 7.07
CA ASN A 221 -6.18 -5.22 7.35
C ASN A 221 -4.86 -4.63 7.85
N LEU A 222 -4.67 -3.32 7.64
CA LEU A 222 -3.47 -2.59 8.02
C LEU A 222 -3.82 -1.21 8.58
N LEU A 223 -3.19 -0.84 9.68
CA LEU A 223 -3.16 0.53 10.20
C LEU A 223 -1.75 1.09 9.96
N GLY A 224 -1.63 2.23 9.29
CA GLY A 224 -0.35 2.82 8.92
C GLY A 224 -0.15 4.23 9.47
N MET A 225 1.10 4.53 9.87
CA MET A 225 1.58 5.90 10.12
C MET A 225 2.55 6.27 9.01
N LYS A 226 2.26 7.37 8.31
CA LYS A 226 2.99 7.83 7.12
C LYS A 226 3.75 9.10 7.38
N LEU A 227 4.93 9.18 6.78
CA LEU A 227 5.62 10.44 6.57
C LEU A 227 6.22 10.47 5.17
N GLY A 228 6.28 11.65 4.57
CA GLY A 228 6.73 11.72 3.20
C GLY A 228 7.03 13.13 2.73
N VAL A 229 7.52 13.20 1.50
CA VAL A 229 7.85 14.44 0.79
C VAL A 229 6.88 14.66 -0.37
N ILE A 230 6.65 15.94 -0.69
CA ILE A 230 5.75 16.38 -1.75
C ILE A 230 6.57 17.08 -2.81
N ILE A 231 6.44 16.65 -4.04
CA ILE A 231 7.02 17.30 -5.22
C ILE A 231 5.87 17.87 -6.05
N PRO A 232 5.60 19.20 -5.98
CA PRO A 232 4.57 19.80 -6.81
C PRO A 232 5.04 19.85 -8.27
N ILE A 233 4.15 19.45 -9.18
CA ILE A 233 4.33 19.57 -10.62
C ILE A 233 3.54 20.81 -11.07
N ASN A 234 4.04 21.99 -10.79
CA ASN A 234 3.45 23.22 -11.30
C ASN A 234 3.96 23.47 -12.72
N ARG A 235 3.06 23.47 -13.67
CA ARG A 235 3.33 24.01 -15.00
C ARG A 235 3.10 25.52 -14.91
N ASN A 236 4.09 26.28 -14.42
CA ASN A 236 4.08 27.73 -14.57
C ASN A 236 4.27 28.06 -16.04
N ASN A 237 3.16 28.23 -16.76
CA ASN A 237 3.14 28.88 -18.07
C ASN A 237 3.17 30.41 -17.87
N GLU A 238 4.17 30.94 -17.16
CA GLU A 238 4.56 32.33 -17.24
C GLU A 238 5.99 32.43 -17.77
N GLY A 239 6.15 32.04 -19.03
CA GLY A 239 7.31 32.42 -19.85
C GLY A 239 7.22 33.90 -20.18
N LYS A 240 7.55 34.78 -19.23
CA LYS A 240 7.97 36.13 -19.58
C LYS A 240 9.41 36.06 -20.07
N PHE A 241 9.56 35.82 -21.36
CA PHE A 241 10.83 36.10 -22.04
C PHE A 241 11.03 37.61 -22.11
N TYR A 242 11.85 38.16 -21.26
CA TYR A 242 12.37 39.48 -21.44
C TYR A 242 13.56 39.38 -22.40
N TYR A 243 13.36 39.74 -23.67
CA TYR A 243 14.48 40.13 -24.55
C TYR A 243 14.93 41.52 -24.11
N LYS A 244 16.18 41.66 -23.72
CA LYS A 244 16.91 42.94 -23.72
C LYS A 244 17.67 43.09 -25.04
#